data_9f25509dfea900f031c9634fd8a10501
#
_entry.id   9f25509dfea900f031c9634fd8a10501
#
_cell.length_a   1.000
_cell.length_b   1.000
_cell.length_c   1.000
_cell.angle_alpha   90.00
_cell.angle_beta   90.00
_cell.angle_gamma   90.00
#
_symmetry.space_group_name_H-M   'P 1'
#
loop_
_entity.id
_entity.type
_entity.pdbx_description
1 polymer ?
#
loop_
_entity_poly.entity_id
_entity_poly.type
_entity_poly.pdbx_seq_one_letter_code
_entity_poly.pdbx_strand_id
1 'polypeptide(L)'
;MALLKGKQDQIIIPLAAELDADHGKLLTVRCEATIKRLPYDEAQDVFRAIQNRADNSGEPSDETLVSRYVLGWKMPGPDGTDVPFSDEALQEALQERGYRDALIEGVMTMLLGKKVMERLRQKN
;
A
#
# COMPACT_ATOMS: atom_id res chain seq x y z
N MET A 1 -18.64 5.91 -22.39
CA MET A 1 -18.77 7.09 -21.53
C MET A 1 -18.02 6.89 -20.21
N ALA A 2 -17.25 7.89 -19.82
CA ALA A 2 -16.56 7.84 -18.53
C ALA A 2 -17.51 8.26 -17.44
N LEU A 3 -17.68 7.44 -16.42
CA LEU A 3 -18.53 7.74 -15.27
C LEU A 3 -17.81 8.58 -14.21
N LEU A 4 -16.49 8.59 -14.27
CA LEU A 4 -15.66 9.31 -13.32
C LEU A 4 -14.95 10.46 -14.02
N LYS A 5 -14.54 11.46 -13.23
CA LYS A 5 -13.76 12.59 -13.73
C LYS A 5 -12.32 12.44 -13.27
N GLY A 6 -11.39 13.02 -14.05
CA GLY A 6 -9.97 12.99 -13.74
C GLY A 6 -9.31 11.68 -14.11
N LYS A 7 -8.18 11.40 -13.50
CA LYS A 7 -7.44 10.18 -13.79
C LYS A 7 -8.14 8.98 -13.19
N GLN A 8 -8.33 7.97 -14.01
CA GLN A 8 -9.07 6.76 -13.63
C GLN A 8 -8.12 5.58 -13.41
N ASP A 9 -6.88 5.71 -13.85
CA ASP A 9 -5.92 4.60 -13.86
C ASP A 9 -5.02 4.58 -12.64
N GLN A 10 -5.12 5.57 -11.76
CA GLN A 10 -4.31 5.61 -10.53
C GLN A 10 -5.05 6.38 -9.43
N ILE A 11 -4.66 6.13 -8.19
CA ILE A 11 -5.27 6.75 -7.03
C ILE A 11 -4.18 7.05 -6.01
N ILE A 12 -4.31 8.17 -5.31
CA ILE A 12 -3.40 8.53 -4.22
C ILE A 12 -4.07 8.14 -2.92
N ILE A 13 -3.39 7.31 -2.12
CA ILE A 13 -3.93 6.80 -0.86
C ILE A 13 -3.05 7.28 0.28
N PRO A 14 -3.62 7.99 1.29
CA PRO A 14 -2.85 8.37 2.47
C PRO A 14 -2.56 7.14 3.32
N LEU A 15 -1.33 7.07 3.83
CA LEU A 15 -0.86 5.94 4.62
C LEU A 15 -0.21 6.45 5.90
N ALA A 16 -0.19 5.60 6.93
CA ALA A 16 0.53 5.85 8.16
C ALA A 16 1.41 4.65 8.44
N ALA A 17 2.73 4.85 8.44
CA ALA A 17 3.67 3.80 8.77
C ALA A 17 4.00 3.89 10.26
N GLU A 18 3.87 2.76 10.96
CA GLU A 18 4.18 2.67 12.38
C GLU A 18 5.56 2.05 12.54
N LEU A 19 6.52 2.85 12.99
CA LEU A 19 7.90 2.39 13.16
C LEU A 19 8.20 2.20 14.63
N ASP A 20 8.92 1.12 14.95
CA ASP A 20 9.38 0.89 16.32
C ASP A 20 10.47 1.91 16.66
N ALA A 21 10.31 2.56 17.78
CA ALA A 21 11.27 3.54 18.27
C ALA A 21 11.78 3.10 19.64
N ASP A 22 12.78 3.83 20.16
CA ASP A 22 13.39 3.51 21.44
C ASP A 22 12.38 3.49 22.56
N HIS A 23 12.64 2.67 23.56
CA HIS A 23 11.83 2.54 24.79
C HIS A 23 10.41 2.01 24.54
N GLY A 24 10.25 1.18 23.50
CA GLY A 24 8.97 0.55 23.20
C GLY A 24 7.93 1.49 22.64
N LYS A 25 8.34 2.65 22.14
CA LYS A 25 7.43 3.62 21.57
C LYS A 25 7.23 3.37 20.07
N LEU A 26 6.15 3.91 19.54
CA LEU A 26 5.88 3.90 18.10
C LEU A 26 6.03 5.29 17.55
N LEU A 27 6.68 5.38 16.39
CA LEU A 27 6.77 6.62 15.63
C LEU A 27 5.87 6.47 14.40
N THR A 28 4.88 7.34 14.28
CA THR A 28 3.97 7.32 13.12
C THR A 28 4.49 8.26 12.05
N VAL A 29 4.74 7.73 10.86
CA VAL A 29 5.15 8.52 9.69
C VAL A 29 3.99 8.56 8.71
N ARG A 30 3.47 9.76 8.45
CA ARG A 30 2.38 9.93 7.49
C ARG A 30 2.96 10.13 6.10
N CYS A 31 2.45 9.35 5.15
CA CYS A 31 2.90 9.41 3.77
C CYS A 31 1.73 9.17 2.83
N GLU A 32 2.00 9.23 1.54
CA GLU A 32 1.00 8.94 0.51
C GLU A 32 1.61 8.03 -0.52
N ALA A 33 0.82 7.10 -1.07
CA ALA A 33 1.26 6.26 -2.16
C ALA A 33 0.35 6.48 -3.36
N THR A 34 0.95 6.55 -4.55
CA THR A 34 0.22 6.55 -5.80
C THR A 34 0.13 5.11 -6.27
N ILE A 35 -1.09 4.59 -6.38
CA ILE A 35 -1.32 3.18 -6.63
C ILE A 35 -2.11 3.03 -7.92
N LYS A 36 -1.71 2.07 -8.75
CA LYS A 36 -2.42 1.74 -9.96
C LYS A 36 -3.83 1.24 -9.61
N ARG A 37 -4.83 1.85 -10.24
CA ARG A 37 -6.21 1.45 -10.02
C ARG A 37 -6.59 0.37 -11.01
N LEU A 38 -7.20 -0.71 -10.51
CA LEU A 38 -7.68 -1.80 -11.34
C LEU A 38 -9.21 -1.71 -11.48
N PRO A 39 -9.75 -2.11 -12.64
CA PRO A 39 -11.19 -2.31 -12.76
C PRO A 39 -11.67 -3.34 -11.74
N TYR A 40 -12.94 -3.25 -11.39
CA TYR A 40 -13.51 -4.08 -10.32
C TYR A 40 -13.23 -5.59 -10.53
N ASP A 41 -13.45 -6.10 -11.71
CA ASP A 41 -13.27 -7.54 -11.98
C ASP A 41 -11.81 -7.96 -11.79
N GLU A 42 -10.87 -7.15 -12.29
CA GLU A 42 -9.44 -7.45 -12.10
C GLU A 42 -9.04 -7.37 -10.62
N ALA A 43 -9.55 -6.36 -9.92
CA ALA A 43 -9.27 -6.23 -8.48
C ALA A 43 -9.79 -7.45 -7.70
N GLN A 44 -10.98 -7.93 -8.05
CA GLN A 44 -11.52 -9.13 -7.42
C GLN A 44 -10.69 -10.37 -7.71
N ASP A 45 -10.20 -10.50 -8.94
CA ASP A 45 -9.33 -11.63 -9.29
C ASP A 45 -8.03 -11.61 -8.52
N VAL A 46 -7.42 -10.44 -8.37
CA VAL A 46 -6.19 -10.29 -7.59
C VAL A 46 -6.44 -10.63 -6.12
N PHE A 47 -7.53 -10.11 -5.57
CA PHE A 47 -7.86 -10.38 -4.17
C PHE A 47 -8.10 -11.87 -3.93
N ARG A 48 -8.80 -12.54 -4.85
CA ARG A 48 -9.03 -13.98 -4.76
C ARG A 48 -7.72 -14.76 -4.79
N ALA A 49 -6.77 -14.34 -5.64
CA ALA A 49 -5.45 -14.96 -5.69
C ALA A 49 -4.71 -14.80 -4.36
N ILE A 50 -4.84 -13.63 -3.71
CA ILE A 50 -4.24 -13.40 -2.40
C ILE A 50 -4.83 -14.36 -1.37
N GLN A 51 -6.16 -14.52 -1.37
CA GLN A 51 -6.83 -15.41 -0.43
C GLN A 51 -6.44 -16.87 -0.61
N ASN A 52 -6.12 -17.27 -1.84
CA ASN A 52 -5.80 -18.67 -2.18
C ASN A 52 -4.32 -18.99 -2.05
N ARG A 53 -3.47 -18.01 -1.78
CA ARG A 53 -2.04 -18.28 -1.60
C ARG A 53 -1.81 -19.02 -0.26
N ALA A 54 -0.85 -19.92 -0.27
CA ALA A 54 -0.47 -20.66 0.94
C ALA A 54 0.48 -19.79 1.75
N ASP A 55 0.04 -19.28 2.89
CA ASP A 55 0.78 -18.36 3.75
C ASP A 55 1.37 -17.17 2.97
N ASN A 56 2.43 -16.54 3.48
CA ASN A 56 3.02 -15.37 2.85
C ASN A 56 4.05 -15.70 1.77
N SER A 57 4.33 -16.98 1.56
CA SER A 57 5.28 -17.41 0.53
C SER A 57 4.62 -17.73 -0.81
N GLY A 58 3.26 -17.81 -0.84
CA GLY A 58 2.53 -18.07 -2.07
C GLY A 58 2.45 -16.84 -2.98
N GLU A 59 2.20 -17.05 -4.26
CA GLU A 59 2.01 -15.98 -5.21
C GLU A 59 0.55 -15.57 -5.32
N PRO A 60 0.25 -14.26 -5.48
CA PRO A 60 1.23 -13.18 -5.48
C PRO A 60 1.71 -12.86 -4.06
N SER A 61 3.01 -12.66 -3.90
CA SER A 61 3.57 -12.28 -2.61
C SER A 61 3.31 -10.80 -2.32
N ASP A 62 3.52 -10.39 -1.07
CA ASP A 62 3.37 -8.99 -0.71
C ASP A 62 4.34 -8.11 -1.50
N GLU A 63 5.58 -8.55 -1.68
CA GLU A 63 6.56 -7.81 -2.48
C GLU A 63 6.12 -7.67 -3.93
N THR A 64 5.56 -8.74 -4.50
CA THR A 64 5.05 -8.71 -5.86
C THR A 64 3.91 -7.71 -6.01
N LEU A 65 2.97 -7.71 -5.06
CA LEU A 65 1.83 -6.79 -5.09
C LEU A 65 2.28 -5.34 -5.02
N VAL A 66 3.16 -5.03 -4.08
CA VAL A 66 3.65 -3.66 -3.91
C VAL A 66 4.44 -3.23 -5.14
N SER A 67 5.35 -4.08 -5.62
CA SER A 67 6.17 -3.74 -6.79
C SER A 67 5.34 -3.54 -8.04
N ARG A 68 4.23 -4.26 -8.17
CA ARG A 68 3.38 -4.19 -9.35
C ARG A 68 2.45 -2.97 -9.34
N TYR A 69 1.92 -2.61 -8.18
CA TYR A 69 0.84 -1.62 -8.11
C TYR A 69 1.22 -0.28 -7.51
N VAL A 70 2.30 -0.17 -6.76
CA VAL A 70 2.77 1.11 -6.23
C VAL A 70 3.59 1.82 -7.31
N LEU A 71 3.08 2.94 -7.80
CA LEU A 71 3.69 3.69 -8.91
C LEU A 71 4.56 4.84 -8.44
N GLY A 72 4.35 5.30 -7.22
CA GLY A 72 5.08 6.42 -6.66
C GLY A 72 4.66 6.67 -5.24
N TRP A 73 5.29 7.64 -4.59
CA TRP A 73 4.92 8.02 -3.23
C TRP A 73 5.32 9.45 -2.94
N LYS A 74 4.75 9.97 -1.86
CA LYS A 74 5.26 11.15 -1.17
C LYS A 74 5.60 10.71 0.24
N MET A 75 6.89 10.59 0.52
CA MET A 75 7.37 10.01 1.77
C MET A 75 8.42 10.91 2.40
N PRO A 76 8.14 11.46 3.61
CA PRO A 76 9.12 12.32 4.26
C PRO A 76 10.32 11.51 4.74
N GLY A 77 11.52 12.07 4.53
CA GLY A 77 12.74 11.49 5.03
C GLY A 77 13.13 12.02 6.39
N PRO A 78 14.20 11.47 6.98
CA PRO A 78 14.63 11.87 8.33
C PRO A 78 15.03 13.35 8.45
N ASP A 79 15.47 13.95 7.37
CA ASP A 79 15.92 15.35 7.35
C ASP A 79 14.82 16.33 6.94
N GLY A 80 13.59 15.85 6.79
CA GLY A 80 12.46 16.69 6.39
C GLY A 80 12.28 16.84 4.89
N THR A 81 13.20 16.32 4.07
CA THR A 81 13.03 16.29 2.63
C THR A 81 12.38 14.99 2.19
N ASP A 82 11.65 15.03 1.09
CA ASP A 82 10.98 13.83 0.60
C ASP A 82 12.01 12.83 0.02
N VAL A 83 11.78 11.55 0.29
CA VAL A 83 12.57 10.46 -0.29
C VAL A 83 12.06 10.20 -1.71
N PRO A 84 12.91 10.35 -2.73
CA PRO A 84 12.46 10.09 -4.11
C PRO A 84 12.05 8.64 -4.30
N PHE A 85 10.99 8.42 -5.05
CA PHE A 85 10.55 7.07 -5.38
C PHE A 85 11.47 6.46 -6.42
N SER A 86 11.89 5.22 -6.19
CA SER A 86 12.64 4.42 -7.14
C SER A 86 12.43 2.96 -6.76
N ASP A 87 12.79 2.05 -7.66
CA ASP A 87 12.70 0.62 -7.36
C ASP A 87 13.58 0.26 -6.16
N GLU A 88 14.76 0.87 -6.08
CA GLU A 88 15.66 0.62 -4.95
C GLU A 88 15.07 1.14 -3.64
N ALA A 89 14.52 2.35 -3.65
CA ALA A 89 13.90 2.91 -2.46
C ALA A 89 12.70 2.10 -2.03
N LEU A 90 11.92 1.58 -2.98
CA LEU A 90 10.78 0.72 -2.69
C LEU A 90 11.24 -0.57 -2.01
N GLN A 91 12.30 -1.21 -2.50
CA GLN A 91 12.82 -2.41 -1.89
C GLN A 91 13.36 -2.16 -0.48
N GLU A 92 14.00 -1.02 -0.27
CA GLU A 92 14.44 -0.63 1.08
C GLU A 92 13.26 -0.45 2.02
N ALA A 93 12.21 0.22 1.55
CA ALA A 93 11.01 0.44 2.37
C ALA A 93 10.36 -0.89 2.76
N LEU A 94 10.38 -1.88 1.86
CA LEU A 94 9.80 -3.19 2.14
C LEU A 94 10.57 -3.98 3.19
N GLN A 95 11.81 -3.60 3.49
CA GLN A 95 12.58 -4.23 4.55
C GLN A 95 12.25 -3.67 5.94
N GLU A 96 11.55 -2.56 6.00
CA GLU A 96 11.09 -1.98 7.27
C GLU A 96 9.63 -2.34 7.48
N ARG A 97 9.33 -3.07 8.55
CA ARG A 97 7.98 -3.60 8.78
C ARG A 97 6.89 -2.53 8.70
N GLY A 98 7.12 -1.37 9.29
CA GLY A 98 6.12 -0.31 9.31
C GLY A 98 5.77 0.19 7.92
N TYR A 99 6.77 0.41 7.08
CA TYR A 99 6.55 0.83 5.69
C TYR A 99 5.97 -0.31 4.86
N ARG A 100 6.46 -1.53 5.07
CA ARG A 100 5.93 -2.71 4.37
C ARG A 100 4.43 -2.85 4.61
N ASP A 101 4.02 -2.82 5.87
CA ASP A 101 2.61 -2.96 6.24
C ASP A 101 1.77 -1.82 5.67
N ALA A 102 2.28 -0.58 5.71
CA ALA A 102 1.55 0.57 5.17
C ALA A 102 1.35 0.44 3.66
N LEU A 103 2.38 0.04 2.92
CA LEU A 103 2.29 -0.11 1.47
C LEU A 103 1.32 -1.24 1.08
N ILE A 104 1.38 -2.36 1.80
CA ILE A 104 0.43 -3.46 1.59
C ILE A 104 -0.99 -2.99 1.86
N GLU A 105 -1.20 -2.26 2.95
CA GLU A 105 -2.52 -1.71 3.26
C GLU A 105 -3.03 -0.79 2.15
N GLY A 106 -2.14 0.01 1.55
CA GLY A 106 -2.50 0.85 0.42
C GLY A 106 -2.99 0.03 -0.77
N VAL A 107 -2.27 -1.03 -1.11
CA VAL A 107 -2.69 -1.93 -2.20
C VAL A 107 -4.03 -2.57 -1.87
N MET A 108 -4.20 -3.07 -0.65
CA MET A 108 -5.47 -3.69 -0.23
C MET A 108 -6.63 -2.69 -0.28
N THR A 109 -6.37 -1.43 0.07
CA THR A 109 -7.39 -0.39 -0.01
C THR A 109 -7.84 -0.18 -1.45
N MET A 110 -6.91 -0.23 -2.40
CA MET A 110 -7.26 -0.15 -3.82
C MET A 110 -8.09 -1.36 -4.26
N LEU A 111 -7.73 -2.56 -3.81
CA LEU A 111 -8.42 -3.78 -4.22
C LEU A 111 -9.82 -3.90 -3.65
N LEU A 112 -10.01 -3.52 -2.40
CA LEU A 112 -11.27 -3.71 -1.67
C LEU A 112 -12.13 -2.45 -1.59
N GLY A 113 -11.52 -1.28 -1.73
CA GLY A 113 -12.18 -0.01 -1.54
C GLY A 113 -12.06 0.50 -0.10
N LYS A 114 -12.07 1.82 0.04
CA LYS A 114 -11.86 2.46 1.33
C LYS A 114 -12.91 2.06 2.37
N LYS A 115 -14.19 1.99 1.96
CA LYS A 115 -15.26 1.65 2.90
C LYS A 115 -15.13 0.26 3.47
N VAL A 116 -14.74 -0.72 2.64
CA VAL A 116 -14.55 -2.09 3.09
C VAL A 116 -13.38 -2.16 4.06
N MET A 117 -12.27 -1.48 3.75
CA MET A 117 -11.12 -1.45 4.63
C MET A 117 -11.44 -0.84 5.98
N GLU A 118 -12.21 0.25 6.02
CA GLU A 118 -12.63 0.87 7.26
C GLU A 118 -13.49 -0.08 8.10
N ARG A 119 -14.41 -0.81 7.47
CA ARG A 119 -15.23 -1.79 8.19
C ARG A 119 -14.39 -2.91 8.79
N LEU A 120 -13.38 -3.38 8.06
CA LEU A 120 -12.50 -4.43 8.58
C LEU A 120 -11.71 -3.96 9.80
N ARG A 121 -11.27 -2.69 9.80
CA ARG A 121 -10.56 -2.12 10.95
C ARG A 121 -11.47 -2.00 12.16
N GLN A 122 -12.73 -1.61 11.96
CA GLN A 122 -13.67 -1.40 13.06
C GLN A 122 -14.07 -2.70 13.75
N LYS A 123 -13.93 -3.84 13.09
CA LYS A 123 -14.27 -5.13 13.68
C LYS A 123 -13.24 -5.63 14.68
N ASN A 124 -12.10 -5.03 14.72
CA ASN A 124 -11.05 -5.37 15.68
C ASN A 124 -11.10 -4.41 16.87
#